data_209eb74a7be5effd7569dff5b528a133
#
_entry.id   209eb74a7be5effd7569dff5b528a133
#
_cell.length_a   1.000
_cell.length_b   1.000
_cell.length_c   1.000
_cell.angle_alpha   90.00
_cell.angle_beta   90.00
_cell.angle_gamma   90.00
#
_symmetry.space_group_name_H-M   'P 1'
#
loop_
_entity.id
_entity.type
_entity.pdbx_description
1 polymer ?
#
loop_
_entity_poly.entity_id
_entity_poly.type
_entity_poly.pdbx_seq_one_letter_code
_entity_poly.pdbx_strand_id
1 'polypeptide(L)'
;MVTVKRVIFLLLLSLGACSTAPQRTLPPVVDGTRPGASQPQASEPVEQHPDKVEVPVPPAAPSGGAVVALLDRADVYHQSGDIGNEAATVERALRIDPNNSRLWSRLAAIRLDQGQPSQAEQLALKSNALSRGDSRLQAQNWRLVAKARWARNDRAGARAAEKKAGELH
;
A
#
# COMPACT_ATOMS: atom_id res chain seq x y z
N MET A 1 -36.35 -37.28 -8.24
CA MET A 1 -35.05 -36.64 -7.90
C MET A 1 -34.01 -36.66 -9.03
N VAL A 2 -34.32 -37.08 -10.23
CA VAL A 2 -33.37 -37.21 -11.36
C VAL A 2 -33.43 -35.98 -12.32
N THR A 3 -34.52 -35.23 -12.32
CA THR A 3 -34.75 -34.11 -13.26
C THR A 3 -34.04 -32.82 -12.89
N VAL A 4 -33.73 -32.58 -11.62
CA VAL A 4 -33.05 -31.34 -11.15
C VAL A 4 -31.53 -31.34 -11.48
N LYS A 5 -30.90 -32.52 -11.50
CA LYS A 5 -29.48 -32.67 -11.84
C LYS A 5 -29.16 -32.41 -13.32
N ARG A 6 -30.12 -32.60 -14.23
CA ARG A 6 -29.92 -32.37 -15.68
C ARG A 6 -30.03 -30.90 -16.09
N VAL A 7 -30.77 -30.10 -15.36
CA VAL A 7 -30.91 -28.66 -15.65
C VAL A 7 -29.67 -27.86 -15.24
N ILE A 8 -28.97 -28.26 -14.18
CA ILE A 8 -27.74 -27.61 -13.72
C ILE A 8 -26.57 -27.87 -14.68
N PHE A 9 -26.55 -28.99 -15.40
CA PHE A 9 -25.43 -29.34 -16.29
C PHE A 9 -25.50 -28.58 -17.64
N LEU A 10 -26.65 -28.07 -18.04
CA LEU A 10 -26.84 -27.35 -19.33
C LEU A 10 -26.59 -25.83 -19.23
N LEU A 11 -26.40 -25.28 -18.01
CA LEU A 11 -26.20 -23.85 -17.81
C LEU A 11 -24.70 -23.45 -17.73
N LEU A 12 -23.78 -24.38 -17.87
CA LEU A 12 -22.34 -24.15 -17.72
C LEU A 12 -21.55 -24.05 -19.04
N LEU A 13 -22.23 -24.00 -20.20
CA LEU A 13 -21.55 -24.04 -21.50
C LEU A 13 -21.60 -22.76 -22.34
N SER A 14 -21.77 -21.60 -21.75
CA SER A 14 -21.84 -20.33 -22.53
C SER A 14 -21.08 -19.17 -21.92
N LEU A 15 -19.78 -19.29 -21.67
CA LEU A 15 -18.90 -18.12 -21.45
C LEU A 15 -17.57 -18.30 -22.18
N GLY A 16 -17.64 -18.31 -23.50
CA GLY A 16 -16.51 -18.04 -24.37
C GLY A 16 -16.48 -16.56 -24.68
N ALA A 17 -15.89 -15.71 -23.85
CA ALA A 17 -15.70 -14.29 -24.14
C ALA A 17 -14.26 -14.06 -24.57
N CYS A 18 -14.10 -13.64 -25.84
CA CYS A 18 -12.85 -13.21 -26.46
C CYS A 18 -12.19 -12.09 -25.68
N SER A 19 -10.99 -12.35 -25.16
CA SER A 19 -10.09 -11.35 -24.64
C SER A 19 -9.33 -10.73 -25.81
N THR A 20 -9.80 -9.60 -26.35
CA THR A 20 -9.03 -8.73 -27.26
C THR A 20 -8.16 -7.80 -26.42
N ALA A 21 -6.87 -8.14 -26.28
CA ALA A 21 -5.88 -7.23 -25.72
C ALA A 21 -5.61 -6.08 -26.71
N PRO A 22 -5.62 -4.81 -26.27
CA PRO A 22 -5.21 -3.70 -27.13
C PRO A 22 -3.71 -3.77 -27.37
N GLN A 23 -3.31 -3.95 -28.64
CA GLN A 23 -1.93 -3.80 -29.08
C GLN A 23 -1.52 -2.34 -28.97
N ARG A 24 -0.56 -2.05 -28.09
CA ARG A 24 0.14 -0.77 -28.10
C ARG A 24 1.04 -0.72 -29.32
N THR A 25 0.64 0.04 -30.32
CA THR A 25 1.52 0.42 -31.45
C THR A 25 2.57 1.38 -30.92
N LEU A 26 3.83 0.94 -30.98
CA LEU A 26 4.99 1.82 -30.75
C LEU A 26 5.07 2.83 -31.90
N PRO A 27 5.45 4.08 -31.65
CA PRO A 27 5.66 5.05 -32.72
C PRO A 27 6.86 4.65 -33.60
N PRO A 28 6.83 4.96 -34.94
CA PRO A 28 7.91 4.57 -35.83
C PRO A 28 9.20 5.33 -35.51
N VAL A 29 10.28 4.55 -35.37
CA VAL A 29 11.64 5.07 -35.30
C VAL A 29 11.96 5.61 -36.68
N VAL A 30 12.20 6.91 -36.83
CA VAL A 30 12.69 7.53 -38.06
C VAL A 30 14.22 7.43 -38.05
N ASP A 31 14.75 6.49 -38.82
CA ASP A 31 16.16 6.43 -39.15
C ASP A 31 16.50 7.59 -40.11
N GLY A 32 17.10 8.62 -39.53
CA GLY A 32 17.62 9.76 -40.27
C GLY A 32 19.05 9.56 -40.76
N THR A 33 19.27 8.66 -41.76
CA THR A 33 20.54 8.65 -42.48
C THR A 33 20.44 9.56 -43.70
N ARG A 34 21.08 10.72 -43.63
CA ARG A 34 21.35 11.52 -44.84
C ARG A 34 22.73 12.15 -44.72
N PRO A 35 23.66 11.83 -45.62
CA PRO A 35 24.94 12.52 -45.72
C PRO A 35 24.82 13.73 -46.63
N GLY A 36 25.34 14.87 -46.26
CA GLY A 36 25.35 16.04 -47.09
C GLY A 36 26.05 17.22 -46.43
N ALA A 37 27.25 17.45 -46.86
CA ALA A 37 28.20 18.48 -46.46
C ALA A 37 27.64 19.92 -46.48
N SER A 38 28.12 20.77 -45.55
CA SER A 38 28.78 22.04 -45.78
C SER A 38 28.88 22.87 -44.51
N GLN A 39 30.08 23.02 -44.05
CA GLN A 39 30.84 24.18 -43.55
C GLN A 39 30.30 25.04 -42.36
N PRO A 40 31.25 25.59 -41.61
CA PRO A 40 31.07 26.03 -40.26
C PRO A 40 30.80 27.54 -40.19
N GLN A 41 29.80 27.93 -39.43
CA GLN A 41 29.72 29.29 -38.88
C GLN A 41 29.89 29.24 -37.37
N ALA A 42 31.02 29.77 -36.97
CA ALA A 42 31.26 30.12 -35.59
C ALA A 42 30.21 31.13 -35.12
N SER A 43 29.43 30.77 -34.15
CA SER A 43 28.61 31.68 -33.37
C SER A 43 28.88 31.36 -31.90
N GLU A 44 29.31 32.36 -31.20
CA GLU A 44 29.76 32.38 -29.82
C GLU A 44 28.76 31.70 -28.86
N PRO A 45 29.26 31.06 -27.80
CA PRO A 45 28.37 30.51 -26.77
C PRO A 45 27.76 31.67 -25.96
N VAL A 46 26.50 31.94 -26.18
CA VAL A 46 25.71 32.67 -25.19
C VAL A 46 25.48 31.73 -24.02
N GLU A 47 26.28 31.90 -22.98
CA GLU A 47 25.98 31.35 -21.65
C GLU A 47 24.67 31.94 -21.13
N GLN A 48 23.58 31.30 -21.48
CA GLN A 48 22.33 31.49 -20.72
C GLN A 48 22.39 30.51 -19.54
N HIS A 49 22.88 31.01 -18.44
CA HIS A 49 22.57 30.45 -17.12
C HIS A 49 21.04 30.46 -16.99
N PRO A 50 20.36 29.31 -16.86
CA PRO A 50 19.01 29.34 -16.36
C PRO A 50 19.12 29.78 -14.91
N ASP A 51 18.60 30.96 -14.62
CA ASP A 51 18.36 31.41 -13.26
C ASP A 51 17.63 30.27 -12.53
N LYS A 52 18.41 29.58 -11.69
CA LYS A 52 17.87 28.60 -10.75
C LYS A 52 17.01 29.39 -9.78
N VAL A 53 15.73 29.52 -10.12
CA VAL A 53 14.74 30.01 -9.17
C VAL A 53 14.74 29.04 -8.00
N GLU A 54 15.52 29.39 -7.00
CA GLU A 54 15.54 28.71 -5.74
C GLU A 54 14.21 29.03 -5.05
N VAL A 55 13.19 28.20 -5.34
CA VAL A 55 11.91 28.24 -4.63
C VAL A 55 12.26 27.96 -3.17
N PRO A 56 12.01 28.89 -2.24
CA PRO A 56 12.26 28.64 -0.82
C PRO A 56 11.44 27.42 -0.40
N VAL A 57 12.12 26.26 -0.23
CA VAL A 57 11.49 25.10 0.39
C VAL A 57 11.25 25.48 1.84
N PRO A 58 9.99 25.57 2.30
CA PRO A 58 9.73 25.85 3.71
C PRO A 58 10.50 24.82 4.55
N PRO A 59 11.12 25.22 5.66
CA PRO A 59 11.81 24.29 6.51
C PRO A 59 10.86 23.16 6.87
N ALA A 60 11.26 21.92 6.53
CA ALA A 60 10.48 20.72 6.83
C ALA A 60 10.21 20.72 8.34
N ALA A 61 8.94 20.86 8.72
CA ALA A 61 8.53 20.73 10.11
C ALA A 61 9.09 19.41 10.65
N PRO A 62 9.58 19.35 11.90
CA PRO A 62 10.15 18.15 12.46
C PRO A 62 9.15 17.00 12.27
N SER A 63 9.56 15.95 11.57
CA SER A 63 8.72 14.84 11.09
C SER A 63 7.83 14.24 12.19
N GLY A 64 8.30 14.29 13.46
CA GLY A 64 7.56 13.82 14.62
C GLY A 64 6.28 14.60 14.91
N GLY A 65 6.31 15.93 14.84
CA GLY A 65 5.13 16.77 15.09
C GLY A 65 4.02 16.56 14.07
N ALA A 66 4.39 16.41 12.79
CA ALA A 66 3.43 16.15 11.73
C ALA A 66 2.75 14.77 11.89
N VAL A 67 3.51 13.76 12.31
CA VAL A 67 2.95 12.42 12.60
C VAL A 67 1.98 12.46 13.78
N VAL A 68 2.33 13.18 14.85
CA VAL A 68 1.45 13.34 16.02
C VAL A 68 0.12 14.01 15.61
N ALA A 69 0.17 15.13 14.89
CA ALA A 69 -1.04 15.81 14.42
C ALA A 69 -1.93 14.92 13.51
N LEU A 70 -1.31 14.05 12.70
CA LEU A 70 -2.05 13.08 11.90
C LEU A 70 -2.69 11.99 12.77
N LEU A 71 -2.00 11.54 13.82
CA LEU A 71 -2.56 10.54 14.75
C LEU A 71 -3.76 11.12 15.51
N ASP A 72 -3.66 12.35 16.01
CA ASP A 72 -4.78 13.03 16.69
C ASP A 72 -6.00 13.15 15.74
N ARG A 73 -5.75 13.45 14.47
CA ARG A 73 -6.81 13.49 13.46
C ARG A 73 -7.41 12.12 13.16
N ALA A 74 -6.57 11.09 13.11
CA ALA A 74 -7.03 9.71 12.93
C ALA A 74 -7.89 9.25 14.12
N ASP A 75 -7.59 9.72 15.34
CA ASP A 75 -8.41 9.42 16.53
C ASP A 75 -9.80 10.07 16.44
N VAL A 76 -9.92 11.27 15.89
CA VAL A 76 -11.20 11.91 15.62
C VAL A 76 -12.03 11.08 14.62
N TYR A 77 -11.43 10.62 13.54
CA TYR A 77 -12.11 9.76 12.56
C TYR A 77 -12.51 8.40 13.17
N HIS A 78 -11.65 7.82 13.99
CA HIS A 78 -11.97 6.59 14.72
C HIS A 78 -13.20 6.76 15.60
N GLN A 79 -13.25 7.84 16.39
CA GLN A 79 -14.38 8.16 17.28
C GLN A 79 -15.70 8.42 16.54
N SER A 80 -15.62 8.98 15.33
CA SER A 80 -16.79 9.21 14.47
C SER A 80 -17.19 7.98 13.63
N GLY A 81 -16.42 6.88 13.70
CA GLY A 81 -16.66 5.68 12.89
C GLY A 81 -16.29 5.83 11.42
N ASP A 82 -15.59 6.90 11.05
CA ASP A 82 -15.12 7.14 9.67
C ASP A 82 -13.83 6.37 9.38
N ILE A 83 -14.00 5.05 9.22
CA ILE A 83 -12.88 4.12 9.01
C ILE A 83 -12.08 4.45 7.74
N GLY A 84 -12.73 5.02 6.72
CA GLY A 84 -12.10 5.40 5.46
C GLY A 84 -11.09 6.53 5.64
N ASN A 85 -11.50 7.63 6.28
CA ASN A 85 -10.63 8.76 6.55
C ASN A 85 -9.60 8.46 7.64
N GLU A 86 -9.91 7.59 8.61
CA GLU A 86 -8.92 7.09 9.56
C GLU A 86 -7.78 6.38 8.81
N ALA A 87 -8.10 5.42 7.91
CA ALA A 87 -7.11 4.71 7.12
C ALA A 87 -6.23 5.65 6.29
N ALA A 88 -6.84 6.57 5.54
CA ALA A 88 -6.13 7.52 4.70
C ALA A 88 -5.18 8.42 5.52
N THR A 89 -5.60 8.80 6.73
CA THR A 89 -4.80 9.64 7.62
C THR A 89 -3.59 8.89 8.17
N VAL A 90 -3.77 7.62 8.58
CA VAL A 90 -2.67 6.76 9.04
C VAL A 90 -1.69 6.45 7.89
N GLU A 91 -2.18 6.22 6.69
CA GLU A 91 -1.33 6.03 5.50
C GLU A 91 -0.51 7.29 5.18
N ARG A 92 -1.09 8.48 5.39
CA ARG A 92 -0.34 9.73 5.24
C ARG A 92 0.77 9.84 6.29
N ALA A 93 0.50 9.45 7.54
CA ALA A 93 1.52 9.41 8.58
C ALA A 93 2.66 8.42 8.24
N LEU A 94 2.33 7.25 7.66
CA LEU A 94 3.31 6.27 7.19
C LEU A 94 4.19 6.77 6.04
N ARG A 95 3.71 7.70 5.21
CA ARG A 95 4.57 8.34 4.18
C ARG A 95 5.62 9.26 4.80
N ILE A 96 5.35 9.82 5.99
CA ILE A 96 6.29 10.68 6.72
C ILE A 96 7.26 9.82 7.54
N ASP A 97 6.76 8.79 8.23
CA ASP A 97 7.56 7.89 9.06
C ASP A 97 7.26 6.41 8.70
N PRO A 98 7.89 5.88 7.64
CA PRO A 98 7.64 4.52 7.16
C PRO A 98 8.20 3.42 8.08
N ASN A 99 9.05 3.77 9.03
CA ASN A 99 9.64 2.82 9.99
C ASN A 99 8.88 2.76 11.32
N ASN A 100 7.82 3.51 11.48
CA ASN A 100 7.02 3.54 12.69
C ASN A 100 6.16 2.28 12.82
N SER A 101 6.59 1.35 13.63
CA SER A 101 5.89 0.07 13.85
C SER A 101 4.45 0.27 14.36
N ARG A 102 4.20 1.29 15.19
CA ARG A 102 2.87 1.55 15.76
C ARG A 102 1.87 2.00 14.70
N LEU A 103 2.31 2.76 13.70
CA LEU A 103 1.47 3.15 12.56
C LEU A 103 1.06 1.93 11.72
N TRP A 104 1.99 0.99 11.48
CA TRP A 104 1.70 -0.26 10.79
C TRP A 104 0.71 -1.13 11.57
N SER A 105 0.86 -1.21 12.90
CA SER A 105 -0.07 -1.90 13.77
C SER A 105 -1.48 -1.29 13.71
N ARG A 106 -1.57 0.04 13.77
CA ARG A 106 -2.84 0.75 13.66
C ARG A 106 -3.52 0.50 12.33
N LEU A 107 -2.78 0.61 11.22
CA LEU A 107 -3.33 0.34 9.88
C LEU A 107 -3.80 -1.12 9.77
N ALA A 108 -3.10 -2.08 10.39
CA ALA A 108 -3.54 -3.47 10.44
C ALA A 108 -4.90 -3.64 11.13
N ALA A 109 -5.11 -2.95 12.27
CA ALA A 109 -6.40 -2.96 12.95
C ALA A 109 -7.51 -2.39 12.06
N ILE A 110 -7.27 -1.23 11.45
CA ILE A 110 -8.21 -0.59 10.54
C ILE A 110 -8.58 -1.52 9.37
N ARG A 111 -7.62 -2.25 8.78
CA ARG A 111 -7.90 -3.19 7.70
C ARG A 111 -8.75 -4.39 8.14
N LEU A 112 -8.62 -4.84 9.41
CA LEU A 112 -9.55 -5.82 9.97
C LEU A 112 -10.97 -5.29 10.05
N ASP A 113 -11.13 -4.06 10.53
CA ASP A 113 -12.44 -3.41 10.66
C ASP A 113 -13.10 -3.14 9.28
N GLN A 114 -12.27 -2.97 8.24
CA GLN A 114 -12.71 -2.89 6.84
C GLN A 114 -13.02 -4.26 6.20
N GLY A 115 -12.91 -5.37 6.94
CA GLY A 115 -13.12 -6.71 6.38
C GLY A 115 -12.01 -7.17 5.43
N GLN A 116 -10.79 -6.66 5.60
CA GLN A 116 -9.62 -6.97 4.76
C GLN A 116 -8.56 -7.79 5.52
N PRO A 117 -8.88 -9.02 5.97
CA PRO A 117 -8.02 -9.77 6.89
C PRO A 117 -6.67 -10.13 6.30
N SER A 118 -6.57 -10.39 4.99
CA SER A 118 -5.28 -10.70 4.35
C SER A 118 -4.31 -9.52 4.40
N GLN A 119 -4.78 -8.31 4.18
CA GLN A 119 -3.96 -7.10 4.30
C GLN A 119 -3.59 -6.82 5.76
N ALA A 120 -4.55 -6.97 6.67
CA ALA A 120 -4.33 -6.79 8.10
C ALA A 120 -3.20 -7.70 8.63
N GLU A 121 -3.19 -8.97 8.23
CA GLU A 121 -2.12 -9.92 8.58
C GLU A 121 -0.75 -9.41 8.11
N GLN A 122 -0.63 -9.01 6.86
CA GLN A 122 0.64 -8.52 6.29
C GLN A 122 1.16 -7.28 7.01
N LEU A 123 0.27 -6.33 7.32
CA LEU A 123 0.62 -5.09 8.02
C LEU A 123 1.04 -5.36 9.48
N ALA A 124 0.34 -6.26 10.17
CA ALA A 124 0.71 -6.67 11.52
C ALA A 124 2.08 -7.36 11.56
N LEU A 125 2.39 -8.22 10.58
CA LEU A 125 3.71 -8.84 10.44
C LEU A 125 4.79 -7.81 10.10
N LYS A 126 4.49 -6.80 9.28
CA LYS A 126 5.39 -5.67 9.01
C LYS A 126 5.68 -4.88 10.28
N SER A 127 4.64 -4.59 11.08
CA SER A 127 4.80 -3.96 12.39
C SER A 127 5.73 -4.78 13.30
N ASN A 128 5.54 -6.10 13.37
CA ASN A 128 6.41 -6.98 14.16
C ASN A 128 7.87 -6.93 13.72
N ALA A 129 8.13 -6.88 12.44
CA ALA A 129 9.50 -6.79 11.91
C ALA A 129 10.19 -5.47 12.31
N LEU A 130 9.43 -4.40 12.49
CA LEU A 130 9.93 -3.08 12.87
C LEU A 130 9.95 -2.84 14.38
N SER A 131 9.16 -3.58 15.17
CA SER A 131 8.97 -3.37 16.62
C SER A 131 10.04 -4.08 17.48
N ARG A 132 11.33 -4.03 17.08
CA ARG A 132 12.42 -4.68 17.80
C ARG A 132 12.46 -4.21 19.25
N GLY A 133 12.37 -5.15 20.19
CA GLY A 133 12.44 -4.88 21.64
C GLY A 133 11.10 -4.40 22.27
N ASP A 134 10.06 -4.11 21.51
CA ASP A 134 8.72 -3.80 22.03
C ASP A 134 7.85 -5.08 22.04
N SER A 135 8.06 -5.94 23.06
CA SER A 135 7.33 -7.19 23.20
C SER A 135 5.81 -6.98 23.33
N ARG A 136 5.40 -5.87 23.97
CA ARG A 136 3.98 -5.54 24.12
C ARG A 136 3.31 -5.28 22.78
N LEU A 137 3.96 -4.47 21.91
CA LEU A 137 3.46 -4.22 20.56
C LEU A 137 3.48 -5.49 19.70
N GLN A 138 4.54 -6.31 19.84
CA GLN A 138 4.61 -7.60 19.15
C GLN A 138 3.48 -8.53 19.56
N ALA A 139 3.17 -8.64 20.85
CA ALA A 139 2.04 -9.41 21.34
C ALA A 139 0.70 -8.90 20.77
N GLN A 140 0.52 -7.58 20.74
CA GLN A 140 -0.66 -6.97 20.12
C GLN A 140 -0.77 -7.33 18.63
N ASN A 141 0.31 -7.24 17.89
CA ASN A 141 0.34 -7.59 16.47
C ASN A 141 0.05 -9.06 16.23
N TRP A 142 0.55 -9.97 17.07
CA TRP A 142 0.23 -11.39 16.95
C TRP A 142 -1.26 -11.66 17.21
N ARG A 143 -1.91 -10.89 18.11
CA ARG A 143 -3.37 -10.95 18.26
C ARG A 143 -4.11 -10.46 17.02
N LEU A 144 -3.61 -9.42 16.34
CA LEU A 144 -4.17 -8.97 15.05
C LEU A 144 -4.01 -10.05 13.97
N VAL A 145 -2.84 -10.70 13.88
CA VAL A 145 -2.62 -11.85 12.98
C VAL A 145 -3.60 -12.98 13.28
N ALA A 146 -3.82 -13.31 14.54
CA ALA A 146 -4.77 -14.33 14.94
C ALA A 146 -6.20 -13.99 14.48
N LYS A 147 -6.65 -12.76 14.75
CA LYS A 147 -7.98 -12.28 14.30
C LYS A 147 -8.12 -12.35 12.78
N ALA A 148 -7.10 -11.94 12.04
CA ALA A 148 -7.09 -12.00 10.59
C ALA A 148 -7.21 -13.42 10.06
N ARG A 149 -6.50 -14.38 10.67
CA ARG A 149 -6.56 -15.79 10.30
C ARG A 149 -7.90 -16.43 10.67
N TRP A 150 -8.47 -16.10 11.84
CA TRP A 150 -9.81 -16.52 12.20
C TRP A 150 -10.85 -16.05 11.18
N ALA A 151 -10.80 -14.80 10.75
CA ALA A 151 -11.69 -14.24 9.73
C ALA A 151 -11.58 -14.96 8.37
N ARG A 152 -10.45 -15.61 8.09
CA ARG A 152 -10.20 -16.40 6.87
C ARG A 152 -10.41 -17.91 7.07
N ASN A 153 -10.94 -18.34 8.20
CA ASN A 153 -11.11 -19.75 8.58
C ASN A 153 -9.78 -20.55 8.72
N ASP A 154 -8.63 -19.90 8.82
CA ASP A 154 -7.35 -20.55 9.14
C ASP A 154 -7.24 -20.75 10.64
N ARG A 155 -7.92 -21.76 11.15
CA ARG A 155 -7.98 -22.07 12.59
C ARG A 155 -6.62 -22.47 13.16
N ALA A 156 -5.83 -23.21 12.39
CA ALA A 156 -4.51 -23.68 12.85
C ALA A 156 -3.52 -22.51 12.96
N GLY A 157 -3.46 -21.69 11.94
CA GLY A 157 -2.63 -20.48 11.95
C GLY A 157 -3.06 -19.46 13.00
N ALA A 158 -4.37 -19.31 13.24
CA ALA A 158 -4.88 -18.42 14.26
C ALA A 158 -4.40 -18.82 15.67
N ARG A 159 -4.56 -20.11 16.04
CA ARG A 159 -4.08 -20.63 17.33
C ARG A 159 -2.57 -20.51 17.51
N ALA A 160 -1.81 -20.73 16.44
CA ALA A 160 -0.36 -20.53 16.46
C ALA A 160 0.02 -19.07 16.73
N ALA A 161 -0.73 -18.11 16.15
CA ALA A 161 -0.52 -16.68 16.39
C ALA A 161 -0.93 -16.27 17.83
N GLU A 162 -2.02 -16.81 18.37
CA GLU A 162 -2.43 -16.62 19.77
C GLU A 162 -1.36 -17.11 20.75
N LYS A 163 -0.80 -18.29 20.49
CA LYS A 163 0.31 -18.83 21.29
C LYS A 163 1.51 -17.89 21.30
N LYS A 164 1.92 -17.41 20.13
CA LYS A 164 3.02 -16.42 20.02
C LYS A 164 2.73 -15.12 20.77
N ALA A 165 1.48 -14.64 20.74
CA ALA A 165 1.10 -13.47 21.51
C ALA A 165 1.20 -13.70 23.02
N GLY A 166 0.93 -14.92 23.52
CA GLY A 166 1.05 -15.29 24.92
C GLY A 166 2.51 -15.44 25.38
N GLU A 167 3.42 -15.81 24.51
CA GLU A 167 4.85 -15.99 24.83
C GLU A 167 5.61 -14.66 25.00
N LEU A 168 5.01 -13.54 24.63
CA LEU A 168 5.62 -12.20 24.65
C LEU A 168 5.22 -11.33 25.86
N HIS A 169 4.60 -11.93 26.86
CA HIS A 169 4.15 -11.26 28.11
C HIS A 169 5.18 -11.39 29.23
#